data_f34127b74c852a4f6461368cbc0adfae
#
_entry.id   f34127b74c852a4f6461368cbc0adfae
#
_cell.length_a   1.000
_cell.length_b   1.000
_cell.length_c   1.000
_cell.angle_alpha   90.00
_cell.angle_beta   90.00
_cell.angle_gamma   90.00
#
_symmetry.space_group_name_H-M   'P 1'
#
loop_
_entity.id
_entity.type
_entity.pdbx_description
1 polymer ?
#
loop_
_entity_poly.entity_id
_entity_poly.type
_entity_poly.pdbx_seq_one_letter_code
_entity_poly.pdbx_strand_id
1 'polypeptide(L)'
;MGNLQILLRQHVGAPCEAIVKAGDRVEKGTLIATPTGLGANIFSSAYGEVVEVTEDRIIIKPDEEQKDEFVPIEEGSKLDMVKAAGVVGMGGAGFPTGVKLGTDLEGGYILINAAECEPGLRHNIQQIEEECDKVIRGVKYSMEISNAAKAIFAIKKKNTKAVQTLKEALKDEPAISIHLLPDIYPMGEERAVVRECLGIET
;
A
#
# COMPACT_ATOMS: atom_id res chain seq x y z
N MET A 1 26.67 -12.80 -2.18
CA MET A 1 25.72 -11.70 -1.92
C MET A 1 26.18 -10.94 -0.69
N GLY A 2 26.03 -9.60 -0.63
CA GLY A 2 26.31 -8.86 0.61
C GLY A 2 25.18 -9.03 1.64
N ASN A 3 25.43 -8.65 2.90
CA ASN A 3 24.40 -8.67 3.94
C ASN A 3 23.26 -7.71 3.62
N LEU A 4 22.03 -8.11 3.91
CA LEU A 4 20.85 -7.25 3.82
C LEU A 4 20.75 -6.42 5.09
N GLN A 5 20.40 -5.15 4.94
CA GLN A 5 20.13 -4.24 6.06
C GLN A 5 18.66 -3.84 6.01
N ILE A 6 17.89 -4.28 6.99
CA ILE A 6 16.46 -3.99 7.09
C ILE A 6 16.28 -2.94 8.19
N LEU A 7 15.91 -1.74 7.79
CA LEU A 7 15.69 -0.63 8.72
C LEU A 7 14.46 -0.88 9.59
N LEU A 8 14.54 -0.51 10.86
CA LEU A 8 13.40 -0.54 11.78
C LEU A 8 12.45 0.64 11.61
N ARG A 9 12.87 1.68 10.88
CA ARG A 9 12.05 2.83 10.51
C ARG A 9 11.78 2.83 9.01
N GLN A 10 10.65 2.26 8.60
CA GLN A 10 10.22 2.18 7.19
C GLN A 10 8.89 2.89 6.91
N HIS A 11 8.26 3.47 7.92
CA HIS A 11 6.94 4.08 7.84
C HIS A 11 6.83 5.29 8.78
N VAL A 12 5.75 6.07 8.63
CA VAL A 12 5.39 7.14 9.56
C VAL A 12 5.06 6.54 10.94
N GLY A 13 5.35 7.29 11.98
CA GLY A 13 5.18 6.85 13.37
C GLY A 13 6.51 6.48 14.04
N ALA A 14 6.45 5.64 15.06
CA ALA A 14 7.63 5.19 15.78
C ALA A 14 8.39 4.10 14.99
N PRO A 15 9.72 3.97 15.16
CA PRO A 15 10.44 2.79 14.70
C PRO A 15 9.83 1.51 15.27
N CYS A 16 9.94 0.41 14.51
CA CYS A 16 9.59 -0.91 15.02
C CYS A 16 10.63 -1.40 16.03
N GLU A 17 10.19 -2.31 16.90
CA GLU A 17 11.08 -3.07 17.78
C GLU A 17 11.37 -4.44 17.16
N ALA A 18 12.66 -4.82 17.12
CA ALA A 18 13.07 -6.12 16.62
C ALA A 18 12.60 -7.23 17.57
N ILE A 19 12.03 -8.29 17.02
CA ILE A 19 11.60 -9.48 17.77
C ILE A 19 12.52 -10.68 17.53
N VAL A 20 13.58 -10.48 16.74
CA VAL A 20 14.62 -11.47 16.45
C VAL A 20 15.94 -11.02 17.04
N LYS A 21 16.90 -11.95 17.17
CA LYS A 21 18.25 -11.72 17.69
C LYS A 21 19.30 -12.35 16.78
N ALA A 22 20.55 -11.96 16.96
CA ALA A 22 21.68 -12.56 16.25
C ALA A 22 21.72 -14.11 16.49
N GLY A 23 21.93 -14.85 15.42
CA GLY A 23 21.87 -16.30 15.36
C GLY A 23 20.51 -16.88 14.97
N ASP A 24 19.43 -16.10 14.94
CA ASP A 24 18.12 -16.59 14.53
C ASP A 24 18.10 -16.85 13.02
N ARG A 25 17.47 -17.97 12.63
CA ARG A 25 17.18 -18.31 11.23
C ARG A 25 15.87 -17.67 10.82
N VAL A 26 15.87 -17.07 9.64
CA VAL A 26 14.69 -16.43 9.06
C VAL A 26 14.44 -16.91 7.63
N GLU A 27 13.19 -16.93 7.25
CA GLU A 27 12.71 -17.24 5.92
C GLU A 27 12.07 -16.00 5.31
N LYS A 28 11.89 -15.99 4.00
CA LYS A 28 11.11 -14.95 3.31
C LYS A 28 9.71 -14.89 3.95
N GLY A 29 9.28 -13.72 4.41
CA GLY A 29 8.00 -13.54 5.11
C GLY A 29 8.04 -13.79 6.63
N THR A 30 9.18 -14.17 7.21
CA THR A 30 9.31 -14.23 8.68
C THR A 30 9.15 -12.84 9.26
N LEU A 31 8.24 -12.67 10.22
CA LEU A 31 8.08 -11.44 10.98
C LEU A 31 9.34 -11.19 11.83
N ILE A 32 10.00 -10.06 11.64
CA ILE A 32 11.28 -9.74 12.30
C ILE A 32 11.21 -8.49 13.18
N ALA A 33 10.22 -7.62 12.97
CA ALA A 33 9.99 -6.49 13.85
C ALA A 33 8.51 -6.08 13.87
N THR A 34 8.05 -5.56 15.00
CA THR A 34 6.68 -5.12 15.23
C THR A 34 6.62 -3.64 15.61
N PRO A 35 5.54 -2.92 15.24
CA PRO A 35 5.38 -1.52 15.61
C PRO A 35 5.13 -1.35 17.11
N THR A 36 5.73 -0.33 17.71
CA THR A 36 5.52 0.04 19.12
C THR A 36 4.36 1.03 19.30
N GLY A 37 3.72 1.44 18.23
CA GLY A 37 2.61 2.38 18.17
C GLY A 37 2.03 2.42 16.76
N LEU A 38 1.78 3.64 16.23
CA LEU A 38 1.41 3.77 14.82
C LEU A 38 2.55 3.22 13.94
N GLY A 39 2.25 2.20 13.16
CA GLY A 39 3.25 1.54 12.33
C GLY A 39 2.72 0.28 11.65
N ALA A 40 3.62 -0.50 11.09
CA ALA A 40 3.35 -1.73 10.38
C ALA A 40 4.45 -2.76 10.62
N ASN A 41 4.10 -4.03 10.57
CA ASN A 41 5.02 -5.16 10.70
C ASN A 41 6.14 -5.11 9.64
N ILE A 42 7.33 -5.56 10.02
CA ILE A 42 8.49 -5.69 9.14
C ILE A 42 8.89 -7.15 9.04
N PHE A 43 9.15 -7.59 7.81
CA PHE A 43 9.42 -8.99 7.49
C PHE A 43 10.80 -9.17 6.85
N SER A 44 11.36 -10.37 7.00
CA SER A 44 12.51 -10.77 6.21
C SER A 44 12.12 -10.92 4.73
N SER A 45 12.91 -10.35 3.85
CA SER A 45 12.77 -10.48 2.40
C SER A 45 13.56 -11.66 1.81
N ALA A 46 14.27 -12.41 2.66
CA ALA A 46 15.14 -13.51 2.22
C ALA A 46 15.23 -14.61 3.27
N TYR A 47 15.64 -15.80 2.80
CA TYR A 47 16.14 -16.86 3.66
C TYR A 47 17.56 -16.51 4.12
N GLY A 48 17.84 -16.68 5.41
CA GLY A 48 19.15 -16.33 5.94
C GLY A 48 19.26 -16.44 7.44
N GLU A 49 20.33 -15.87 7.96
CA GLU A 49 20.61 -15.79 9.40
C GLU A 49 20.73 -14.32 9.82
N VAL A 50 20.08 -13.96 10.90
CA VAL A 50 20.26 -12.66 11.56
C VAL A 50 21.67 -12.65 12.15
N VAL A 51 22.54 -11.77 11.64
CA VAL A 51 23.92 -11.67 12.12
C VAL A 51 24.10 -10.55 13.15
N GLU A 52 23.23 -9.54 13.10
CA GLU A 52 23.29 -8.42 14.04
C GLU A 52 21.93 -7.73 14.14
N VAL A 53 21.61 -7.21 15.31
CA VAL A 53 20.47 -6.33 15.56
C VAL A 53 21.00 -5.09 16.27
N THR A 54 20.73 -3.93 15.68
CA THR A 54 21.09 -2.61 16.25
C THR A 54 19.84 -1.82 16.60
N GLU A 55 19.99 -0.61 17.11
CA GLU A 55 18.86 0.28 17.46
C GLU A 55 18.04 0.69 16.22
N ASP A 56 18.64 0.69 15.01
CA ASP A 56 18.02 1.22 13.81
C ASP A 56 17.78 0.17 12.72
N ARG A 57 18.38 -1.02 12.81
CA ARG A 57 18.29 -2.04 11.76
C ARG A 57 18.52 -3.47 12.23
N ILE A 58 18.09 -4.41 11.40
CA ILE A 58 18.41 -5.82 11.48
C ILE A 58 19.30 -6.16 10.28
N ILE A 59 20.42 -6.86 10.53
CA ILE A 59 21.35 -7.31 9.49
C ILE A 59 21.18 -8.81 9.29
N ILE A 60 20.84 -9.19 8.06
CA ILE A 60 20.63 -10.58 7.67
C ILE A 60 21.71 -10.99 6.65
N LYS A 61 22.40 -12.08 6.92
CA LYS A 61 23.24 -12.76 5.96
C LYS A 61 22.36 -13.71 5.14
N PRO A 62 22.05 -13.41 3.86
CA PRO A 62 21.21 -14.28 3.07
C PRO A 62 21.92 -15.59 2.74
N ASP A 63 21.14 -16.65 2.62
CA ASP A 63 21.64 -17.92 2.11
C ASP A 63 22.04 -17.80 0.63
N GLU A 64 22.93 -18.68 0.18
CA GLU A 64 23.33 -18.71 -1.23
C GLU A 64 22.18 -19.09 -2.14
N GLU A 65 21.35 -20.05 -1.69
CA GLU A 65 20.13 -20.48 -2.38
C GLU A 65 18.91 -19.82 -1.74
N GLN A 66 18.14 -19.11 -2.55
CA GLN A 66 16.88 -18.50 -2.15
C GLN A 66 15.72 -19.28 -2.73
N LYS A 67 14.73 -19.59 -1.91
CA LYS A 67 13.50 -20.25 -2.35
C LYS A 67 12.42 -19.22 -2.72
N ASP A 68 11.46 -19.62 -3.54
CA ASP A 68 10.29 -18.79 -3.86
C ASP A 68 9.18 -18.88 -2.81
N GLU A 69 9.24 -19.89 -1.97
CA GLU A 69 8.34 -20.07 -0.83
C GLU A 69 8.49 -18.94 0.19
N PHE A 70 7.43 -18.67 0.90
CA PHE A 70 7.41 -17.65 1.96
C PHE A 70 6.50 -18.08 3.09
N VAL A 71 6.74 -17.56 4.30
CA VAL A 71 5.86 -17.74 5.45
C VAL A 71 4.56 -16.97 5.19
N PRO A 72 3.41 -17.66 5.10
CA PRO A 72 2.13 -16.99 4.88
C PRO A 72 1.70 -16.22 6.14
N ILE A 73 0.90 -15.19 5.95
CA ILE A 73 0.18 -14.54 7.04
C ILE A 73 -0.98 -15.45 7.49
N GLU A 74 -1.36 -15.37 8.76
CA GLU A 74 -2.51 -16.08 9.28
C GLU A 74 -3.81 -15.60 8.64
N GLU A 75 -4.75 -16.52 8.40
CA GLU A 75 -6.08 -16.20 7.92
C GLU A 75 -6.88 -15.45 9.00
N GLY A 76 -7.68 -14.49 8.57
CA GLY A 76 -8.48 -13.65 9.44
C GLY A 76 -9.41 -12.74 8.65
N SER A 77 -9.95 -11.73 9.30
CA SER A 77 -10.67 -10.68 8.57
C SER A 77 -9.73 -9.99 7.57
N LYS A 78 -10.26 -9.47 6.47
CA LYS A 78 -9.42 -8.77 5.46
C LYS A 78 -8.63 -7.63 6.10
N LEU A 79 -9.21 -6.90 7.04
CA LEU A 79 -8.51 -5.84 7.77
C LEU A 79 -7.34 -6.39 8.59
N ASP A 80 -7.55 -7.50 9.31
CA ASP A 80 -6.50 -8.12 10.12
C ASP A 80 -5.38 -8.66 9.22
N MET A 81 -5.73 -9.26 8.09
CA MET A 81 -4.74 -9.71 7.10
C MET A 81 -3.92 -8.55 6.52
N VAL A 82 -4.53 -7.41 6.21
CA VAL A 82 -3.82 -6.19 5.75
C VAL A 82 -2.89 -5.65 6.83
N LYS A 83 -3.33 -5.62 8.09
CA LYS A 83 -2.48 -5.23 9.23
C LYS A 83 -1.35 -6.23 9.45
N ALA A 84 -1.67 -7.53 9.46
CA ALA A 84 -0.69 -8.60 9.63
C ALA A 84 0.38 -8.57 8.53
N ALA A 85 0.00 -8.31 7.28
CA ALA A 85 0.92 -8.21 6.14
C ALA A 85 1.84 -6.97 6.17
N GLY A 86 1.64 -6.05 7.10
CA GLY A 86 2.49 -4.85 7.21
C GLY A 86 2.39 -3.92 6.01
N VAL A 87 1.24 -3.86 5.33
CA VAL A 87 1.06 -3.02 4.13
C VAL A 87 1.12 -1.54 4.49
N VAL A 88 1.96 -0.81 3.81
CA VAL A 88 2.13 0.64 3.94
C VAL A 88 2.00 1.35 2.59
N GLY A 89 1.72 2.65 2.63
CA GLY A 89 1.69 3.47 1.41
C GLY A 89 3.07 3.57 0.76
N MET A 90 3.14 3.22 -0.53
CA MET A 90 4.39 3.17 -1.32
C MET A 90 4.59 4.45 -2.10
N GLY A 91 5.28 5.38 -1.84
CA GLY A 91 5.47 6.64 -2.59
C GLY A 91 5.20 7.88 -1.78
N GLY A 92 5.17 7.74 -0.46
CA GLY A 92 5.00 8.84 0.48
C GLY A 92 5.60 8.50 1.84
N ALA A 93 4.93 8.95 2.90
CA ALA A 93 5.39 8.76 4.28
C ALA A 93 5.30 7.30 4.79
N GLY A 94 4.85 6.36 3.97
CA GLY A 94 4.66 4.98 4.41
C GLY A 94 3.52 4.83 5.42
N PHE A 95 2.39 5.49 5.21
CA PHE A 95 1.28 5.40 6.15
C PHE A 95 0.70 3.97 6.20
N PRO A 96 0.50 3.36 7.39
CA PRO A 96 -0.01 2.00 7.50
C PRO A 96 -1.41 1.84 6.92
N THR A 97 -1.55 1.02 5.88
CA THR A 97 -2.80 0.84 5.14
C THR A 97 -3.91 0.26 6.01
N GLY A 98 -3.57 -0.67 6.91
CA GLY A 98 -4.53 -1.25 7.85
C GLY A 98 -5.13 -0.25 8.84
N VAL A 99 -4.38 0.82 9.19
CA VAL A 99 -4.90 1.93 9.99
C VAL A 99 -5.85 2.78 9.16
N LYS A 100 -5.47 3.11 7.93
CA LYS A 100 -6.30 3.91 7.00
C LYS A 100 -7.62 3.23 6.69
N LEU A 101 -7.61 1.93 6.40
CA LEU A 101 -8.80 1.15 6.06
C LEU A 101 -9.66 0.77 7.28
N GLY A 102 -9.13 0.88 8.49
CA GLY A 102 -9.88 0.58 9.72
C GLY A 102 -10.94 1.60 10.11
N THR A 103 -11.11 2.66 9.32
CA THR A 103 -12.18 3.66 9.52
C THR A 103 -13.45 3.17 8.86
N ASP A 104 -14.56 3.07 9.62
CA ASP A 104 -15.88 2.81 9.06
C ASP A 104 -16.40 4.07 8.37
N LEU A 105 -16.68 3.96 7.07
CA LEU A 105 -17.19 5.07 6.25
C LEU A 105 -18.73 5.12 6.21
N GLU A 106 -19.41 4.21 6.91
CA GLU A 106 -20.88 4.20 7.03
C GLU A 106 -21.61 4.33 5.68
N GLY A 107 -21.10 3.66 4.65
CA GLY A 107 -21.64 3.76 3.29
C GLY A 107 -21.14 4.96 2.47
N GLY A 108 -20.12 5.67 2.94
CA GLY A 108 -19.49 6.80 2.26
C GLY A 108 -18.65 6.42 1.04
N TYR A 109 -17.63 7.24 0.76
CA TYR A 109 -16.84 7.15 -0.47
C TYR A 109 -15.37 6.82 -0.19
N ILE A 110 -14.77 6.03 -1.09
CA ILE A 110 -13.32 5.94 -1.26
C ILE A 110 -12.92 6.73 -2.50
N LEU A 111 -11.94 7.61 -2.38
CA LEU A 111 -11.31 8.32 -3.49
C LEU A 111 -9.97 7.68 -3.81
N ILE A 112 -9.82 7.19 -5.04
CA ILE A 112 -8.58 6.63 -5.56
C ILE A 112 -7.84 7.75 -6.28
N ASN A 113 -6.81 8.28 -5.64
CA ASN A 113 -6.00 9.35 -6.19
C ASN A 113 -5.04 8.81 -7.26
N ALA A 114 -5.45 8.92 -8.52
CA ALA A 114 -4.64 8.61 -9.70
C ALA A 114 -4.21 9.89 -10.46
N ALA A 115 -4.06 11.01 -9.75
CA ALA A 115 -3.75 12.30 -10.36
C ALA A 115 -2.31 12.40 -10.89
N GLU A 116 -1.37 11.62 -10.34
CA GLU A 116 0.07 11.61 -10.71
C GLU A 116 0.60 13.04 -10.92
N CYS A 117 0.99 13.72 -9.84
CA CYS A 117 1.42 15.12 -9.90
C CYS A 117 2.94 15.28 -9.92
N GLU A 118 3.70 14.26 -9.52
CA GLU A 118 5.15 14.34 -9.51
C GLU A 118 5.71 14.28 -10.93
N PRO A 119 6.49 15.29 -11.38
CA PRO A 119 7.10 15.26 -12.70
C PRO A 119 8.01 14.04 -12.92
N GLY A 120 7.86 13.40 -14.07
CA GLY A 120 8.65 12.21 -14.43
C GLY A 120 8.16 10.89 -13.84
N LEU A 121 7.23 10.89 -12.89
CA LEU A 121 6.62 9.68 -12.37
C LEU A 121 5.35 9.31 -13.15
N ARG A 122 5.19 8.02 -13.41
CA ARG A 122 4.03 7.43 -14.07
C ARG A 122 3.60 6.10 -13.48
N HIS A 123 4.14 5.72 -12.33
CA HIS A 123 3.95 4.38 -11.76
C HIS A 123 2.47 4.06 -11.47
N ASN A 124 1.67 4.99 -10.95
CA ASN A 124 0.25 4.77 -10.70
C ASN A 124 -0.53 4.60 -12.01
N ILE A 125 -0.23 5.42 -13.02
CA ILE A 125 -0.85 5.36 -14.33
C ILE A 125 -0.46 4.07 -15.06
N GLN A 126 0.82 3.70 -15.00
CA GLN A 126 1.32 2.46 -15.58
C GLN A 126 0.66 1.24 -14.93
N GLN A 127 0.50 1.23 -13.61
CA GLN A 127 -0.17 0.14 -12.91
C GLN A 127 -1.64 0.00 -13.35
N ILE A 128 -2.36 1.10 -13.55
CA ILE A 128 -3.72 1.07 -14.10
C ILE A 128 -3.72 0.52 -15.53
N GLU A 129 -2.75 0.90 -16.37
CA GLU A 129 -2.66 0.47 -17.76
C GLU A 129 -2.31 -1.02 -17.91
N GLU A 130 -1.49 -1.57 -17.00
CA GLU A 130 -0.93 -2.92 -17.10
C GLU A 130 -1.60 -3.94 -16.18
N GLU A 131 -2.12 -3.52 -15.03
CA GLU A 131 -2.64 -4.38 -13.98
C GLU A 131 -4.02 -3.93 -13.46
N CYS A 132 -4.87 -3.40 -14.33
CA CYS A 132 -6.16 -2.80 -13.96
C CYS A 132 -7.02 -3.71 -13.07
N ASP A 133 -7.09 -5.00 -13.38
CA ASP A 133 -7.87 -5.97 -12.62
C ASP A 133 -7.40 -6.10 -11.16
N LYS A 134 -6.08 -6.03 -10.94
CA LYS A 134 -5.52 -6.03 -9.58
C LYS A 134 -5.88 -4.74 -8.83
N VAL A 135 -5.81 -3.60 -9.52
CA VAL A 135 -6.18 -2.30 -8.95
C VAL A 135 -7.66 -2.29 -8.54
N ILE A 136 -8.55 -2.71 -9.42
CA ILE A 136 -10.00 -2.77 -9.13
C ILE A 136 -10.30 -3.74 -7.97
N ARG A 137 -9.64 -4.90 -7.94
CA ARG A 137 -9.77 -5.85 -6.84
C ARG A 137 -9.32 -5.24 -5.51
N GLY A 138 -8.21 -4.50 -5.50
CA GLY A 138 -7.75 -3.74 -4.33
C GLY A 138 -8.76 -2.69 -3.86
N VAL A 139 -9.38 -1.97 -4.80
CA VAL A 139 -10.46 -1.00 -4.50
C VAL A 139 -11.66 -1.70 -3.86
N LYS A 140 -12.10 -2.84 -4.40
CA LYS A 140 -13.21 -3.62 -3.83
C LYS A 140 -12.92 -4.10 -2.41
N TYR A 141 -11.70 -4.58 -2.14
CA TYR A 141 -11.28 -4.94 -0.78
C TYR A 141 -11.29 -3.73 0.15
N SER A 142 -10.81 -2.59 -0.32
CA SER A 142 -10.82 -1.36 0.46
C SER A 142 -12.25 -0.90 0.79
N MET A 143 -13.18 -0.98 -0.17
CA MET A 143 -14.61 -0.68 0.04
C MET A 143 -15.23 -1.61 1.07
N GLU A 144 -14.98 -2.91 0.96
CA GLU A 144 -15.52 -3.91 1.89
C GLU A 144 -14.98 -3.70 3.31
N ILE A 145 -13.66 -3.50 3.46
CA ILE A 145 -13.02 -3.31 4.77
C ILE A 145 -13.53 -2.04 5.47
N SER A 146 -13.69 -0.94 4.72
CA SER A 146 -14.08 0.36 5.27
C SER A 146 -15.57 0.64 5.23
N ASN A 147 -16.41 -0.34 4.83
CA ASN A 147 -17.86 -0.16 4.69
C ASN A 147 -18.21 1.02 3.77
N ALA A 148 -17.48 1.22 2.68
CA ALA A 148 -17.78 2.25 1.70
C ALA A 148 -18.78 1.76 0.65
N ALA A 149 -19.80 2.57 0.34
CA ALA A 149 -20.78 2.23 -0.68
C ALA A 149 -20.30 2.52 -2.10
N LYS A 150 -19.38 3.46 -2.26
CA LYS A 150 -18.90 3.93 -3.57
C LYS A 150 -17.41 4.18 -3.60
N ALA A 151 -16.83 4.06 -4.79
CA ALA A 151 -15.44 4.45 -5.04
C ALA A 151 -15.34 5.34 -6.30
N ILE A 152 -14.39 6.29 -6.29
CA ILE A 152 -14.19 7.22 -7.40
C ILE A 152 -12.69 7.23 -7.76
N PHE A 153 -12.36 6.86 -9.00
CA PHE A 153 -11.02 7.08 -9.54
C PHE A 153 -10.89 8.54 -9.96
N ALA A 154 -10.07 9.30 -9.25
CA ALA A 154 -9.73 10.68 -9.58
C ALA A 154 -8.48 10.68 -10.45
N ILE A 155 -8.63 10.83 -11.77
CA ILE A 155 -7.56 10.68 -12.75
C ILE A 155 -7.53 11.87 -13.72
N LYS A 156 -6.34 12.38 -14.06
CA LYS A 156 -6.21 13.46 -15.02
C LYS A 156 -6.65 13.03 -16.41
N LYS A 157 -7.47 13.88 -17.06
CA LYS A 157 -8.03 13.62 -18.39
C LYS A 157 -6.99 13.35 -19.48
N LYS A 158 -5.75 13.83 -19.31
CA LYS A 158 -4.65 13.60 -20.27
C LYS A 158 -4.18 12.15 -20.33
N ASN A 159 -4.42 11.35 -19.30
CA ASN A 159 -4.01 9.95 -19.21
C ASN A 159 -5.01 9.04 -19.97
N THR A 160 -5.19 9.32 -21.26
CA THR A 160 -6.27 8.76 -22.10
C THR A 160 -6.29 7.23 -22.14
N LYS A 161 -5.12 6.58 -22.20
CA LYS A 161 -5.02 5.11 -22.20
C LYS A 161 -5.53 4.53 -20.88
N ALA A 162 -5.04 5.02 -19.73
CA ALA A 162 -5.49 4.56 -18.41
C ALA A 162 -6.99 4.82 -18.19
N VAL A 163 -7.51 5.99 -18.64
CA VAL A 163 -8.94 6.30 -18.60
C VAL A 163 -9.75 5.31 -19.43
N GLN A 164 -9.28 4.94 -20.62
CA GLN A 164 -9.96 3.96 -21.46
C GLN A 164 -9.94 2.57 -20.83
N THR A 165 -8.78 2.14 -20.28
CA THR A 165 -8.64 0.87 -19.58
C THR A 165 -9.61 0.78 -18.39
N LEU A 166 -9.69 1.83 -17.57
CA LEU A 166 -10.65 1.90 -16.47
C LEU A 166 -12.10 1.84 -16.95
N LYS A 167 -12.46 2.57 -18.01
CA LYS A 167 -13.83 2.55 -18.56
C LYS A 167 -14.26 1.15 -19.01
N GLU A 168 -13.37 0.41 -19.65
CA GLU A 168 -13.65 -0.96 -20.07
C GLU A 168 -13.81 -1.88 -18.86
N ALA A 169 -12.90 -1.80 -17.90
CA ALA A 169 -12.89 -2.67 -16.74
C ALA A 169 -14.01 -2.39 -15.72
N LEU A 170 -14.56 -1.18 -15.73
CA LEU A 170 -15.63 -0.76 -14.81
C LEU A 170 -17.05 -0.86 -15.42
N LYS A 171 -17.22 -1.42 -16.61
CA LYS A 171 -18.53 -1.52 -17.27
C LYS A 171 -19.61 -2.18 -16.40
N ASP A 172 -19.22 -3.20 -15.66
CA ASP A 172 -20.12 -3.99 -14.81
C ASP A 172 -19.97 -3.67 -13.32
N GLU A 173 -19.35 -2.53 -12.97
CA GLU A 173 -19.04 -2.12 -11.60
C GLU A 173 -19.75 -0.80 -11.22
N PRO A 174 -21.08 -0.81 -11.01
CA PRO A 174 -21.87 0.42 -10.80
C PRO A 174 -21.49 1.22 -9.55
N ALA A 175 -20.82 0.59 -8.58
CA ALA A 175 -20.36 1.22 -7.35
C ALA A 175 -19.02 1.98 -7.52
N ILE A 176 -18.33 1.80 -8.66
CA ILE A 176 -17.03 2.42 -8.92
C ILE A 176 -17.15 3.33 -10.16
N SER A 177 -16.76 4.58 -10.00
CA SER A 177 -16.85 5.59 -11.06
C SER A 177 -15.50 6.25 -11.35
N ILE A 178 -15.44 7.02 -12.44
CA ILE A 178 -14.25 7.79 -12.84
C ILE A 178 -14.62 9.27 -12.83
N HIS A 179 -13.81 10.06 -12.11
CA HIS A 179 -13.84 11.52 -12.17
C HIS A 179 -12.61 12.03 -12.91
N LEU A 180 -12.84 12.81 -13.98
CA LEU A 180 -11.78 13.35 -14.81
C LEU A 180 -11.28 14.68 -14.26
N LEU A 181 -10.10 14.66 -13.66
CA LEU A 181 -9.45 15.84 -13.11
C LEU A 181 -8.83 16.73 -14.21
N PRO A 182 -8.79 18.05 -14.01
CA PRO A 182 -8.01 18.96 -14.87
C PRO A 182 -6.51 18.66 -14.74
N ASP A 183 -5.74 18.97 -15.80
CA ASP A 183 -4.29 18.81 -15.80
C ASP A 183 -3.60 20.06 -15.27
N ILE A 184 -3.76 20.33 -14.00
CA ILE A 184 -3.11 21.42 -13.28
C ILE A 184 -2.35 20.88 -12.06
N TYR A 185 -1.40 21.66 -11.55
CA TYR A 185 -0.67 21.37 -10.32
C TYR A 185 -1.25 22.24 -9.18
N PRO A 186 -1.46 21.72 -7.98
CA PRO A 186 -1.20 20.36 -7.45
C PRO A 186 -2.49 19.49 -7.35
N MET A 187 -3.12 19.17 -8.47
CA MET A 187 -4.42 18.47 -8.51
C MET A 187 -4.44 17.10 -7.80
N GLY A 188 -3.28 16.55 -7.43
CA GLY A 188 -3.15 15.33 -6.60
C GLY A 188 -3.10 15.60 -5.09
N GLU A 189 -3.22 16.86 -4.66
CA GLU A 189 -3.35 17.19 -3.25
C GLU A 189 -4.70 16.69 -2.74
N GLU A 190 -4.73 16.08 -1.54
CA GLU A 190 -5.90 15.36 -1.04
C GLU A 190 -7.17 16.22 -0.97
N ARG A 191 -7.08 17.47 -0.48
CA ARG A 191 -8.22 18.39 -0.39
C ARG A 191 -8.72 18.80 -1.77
N ALA A 192 -7.80 18.99 -2.74
CA ALA A 192 -8.16 19.29 -4.11
C ALA A 192 -8.94 18.15 -4.75
N VAL A 193 -8.50 16.90 -4.53
CA VAL A 193 -9.21 15.70 -4.99
C VAL A 193 -10.59 15.59 -4.36
N VAL A 194 -10.71 15.79 -3.05
CA VAL A 194 -12.01 15.76 -2.33
C VAL A 194 -12.95 16.82 -2.90
N ARG A 195 -12.48 18.06 -3.03
CA ARG A 195 -13.30 19.15 -3.56
C ARG A 195 -13.77 18.88 -5.00
N GLU A 196 -12.89 18.40 -5.87
CA GLU A 196 -13.24 18.10 -7.27
C GLU A 196 -14.20 16.93 -7.39
N CYS A 197 -14.02 15.86 -6.60
CA CYS A 197 -14.84 14.67 -6.70
C CYS A 197 -16.19 14.77 -5.97
N LEU A 198 -16.23 15.47 -4.85
CA LEU A 198 -17.40 15.49 -3.95
C LEU A 198 -18.03 16.89 -3.78
N GLY A 199 -17.37 17.95 -4.22
CA GLY A 199 -17.85 19.33 -4.03
C GLY A 199 -17.77 19.80 -2.58
N ILE A 200 -16.97 19.15 -1.74
CA ILE A 200 -16.83 19.46 -0.31
C ILE A 200 -15.56 20.30 -0.11
N GLU A 201 -15.71 21.44 0.55
CA GLU A 201 -14.58 22.22 1.04
C GLU A 201 -14.15 21.68 2.42
N THR A 202 -12.85 21.27 2.53
CA THR A 202 -12.24 20.69 3.72
C THR A 202 -11.16 21.59 4.31
#